data_c92e31b16a45b48775f15fabc9665de1
#
_entry.id   c92e31b16a45b48775f15fabc9665de1
#
_cell.length_a   1.000
_cell.length_b   1.000
_cell.length_c   1.000
_cell.angle_alpha   90.00
_cell.angle_beta   90.00
_cell.angle_gamma   90.00
#
_symmetry.space_group_name_H-M   'P 1'
#
loop_
_entity.id
_entity.type
_entity.pdbx_description
1 polymer ?
#
loop_
_entity_poly.entity_id
_entity_poly.type
_entity_poly.pdbx_seq_one_letter_code
_entity_poly.pdbx_strand_id
1 'polypeptide(L)'
;CQGMVIAETFYRENADGSREWFNPADVEVQRDDHGRVTGARLKTDGQPVRIGGIEKMSKSKNNGVDPQSMVAKYGADTVRLFSMFAAPPEQSLEWNEAGVEGMARFLKRFWREVTAHAGGPDHAVVDPAELDAGQKAMRRQLHETIQKVSDDIGRRHAFNTAIAALMELLNALGKFADASEQGRAVRHEALEAMVLLLNPVVPHISHALWQVLGHPVTVLEDQPWPRVDPAALVRDTATLAVQVNGKLRGTIELPVN
;
A
#
# COMPACT_ATOMS: atom_id res chain seq x y z
N CYS A 1 -5.77 3.50 -21.08
CA CYS A 1 -4.74 4.54 -20.82
C CYS A 1 -3.58 3.90 -20.10
N GLN A 2 -2.37 4.21 -20.47
CA GLN A 2 -1.15 3.77 -19.79
C GLN A 2 -0.26 4.99 -19.58
N GLY A 3 0.10 5.26 -18.33
CA GLY A 3 1.14 6.23 -18.00
C GLY A 3 2.52 5.76 -18.49
N MET A 4 3.43 6.69 -18.67
CA MET A 4 4.82 6.36 -18.93
C MET A 4 5.52 5.97 -17.65
N VAL A 5 6.42 4.99 -17.74
CA VAL A 5 7.37 4.75 -16.66
C VAL A 5 8.59 5.63 -16.90
N ILE A 6 8.92 6.44 -15.91
CA ILE A 6 10.02 7.40 -15.94
C ILE A 6 11.02 7.06 -14.83
N ALA A 7 12.30 7.36 -15.05
CA ALA A 7 13.35 7.16 -14.07
C ALA A 7 14.46 8.20 -14.24
N GLU A 8 15.27 8.37 -13.19
CA GLU A 8 16.48 9.18 -13.27
C GLU A 8 17.44 8.65 -14.35
N THR A 9 18.19 9.57 -14.97
CA THR A 9 19.21 9.26 -15.95
C THR A 9 20.57 9.71 -15.45
N PHE A 10 21.61 8.91 -15.74
CA PHE A 10 22.99 9.18 -15.36
C PHE A 10 23.89 9.04 -16.56
N TYR A 11 24.83 9.98 -16.74
CA TYR A 11 25.73 9.98 -17.90
C TYR A 11 27.09 10.58 -17.60
N ARG A 12 28.07 10.26 -18.45
CA ARG A 12 29.33 10.98 -18.61
C ARG A 12 29.39 11.60 -20.00
N GLU A 13 30.05 12.74 -20.11
CA GLU A 13 30.37 13.34 -21.41
C GLU A 13 31.74 12.83 -21.86
N ASN A 14 31.80 12.27 -23.06
CA ASN A 14 33.02 11.88 -23.73
C ASN A 14 33.74 13.11 -24.32
N ALA A 15 35.02 12.94 -24.71
CA ALA A 15 35.80 14.02 -25.31
C ALA A 15 35.24 14.55 -26.64
N ASP A 16 34.46 13.75 -27.35
CA ASP A 16 33.77 14.11 -28.59
C ASP A 16 32.38 14.79 -28.37
N GLY A 17 32.01 15.01 -27.12
CA GLY A 17 30.70 15.58 -26.74
C GLY A 17 29.54 14.59 -26.71
N SER A 18 29.77 13.32 -27.05
CA SER A 18 28.77 12.28 -26.89
C SER A 18 28.54 11.94 -25.41
N ARG A 19 27.37 11.34 -25.09
CA ARG A 19 27.04 10.91 -23.73
C ARG A 19 27.03 9.40 -23.62
N GLU A 20 27.76 8.89 -22.66
CA GLU A 20 27.68 7.51 -22.20
C GLU A 20 26.67 7.42 -21.05
N TRP A 21 25.63 6.61 -21.22
CA TRP A 21 24.53 6.46 -20.26
C TRP A 21 24.71 5.24 -19.36
N PHE A 22 24.51 5.42 -18.06
CA PHE A 22 24.67 4.38 -17.05
C PHE A 22 23.33 3.99 -16.43
N ASN A 23 23.17 2.69 -16.15
CA ASN A 23 21.97 2.20 -15.49
C ASN A 23 21.90 2.76 -14.06
N PRO A 24 20.74 3.25 -13.59
CA PRO A 24 20.56 3.70 -12.22
C PRO A 24 20.97 2.68 -11.16
N ALA A 25 20.80 1.37 -11.44
CA ALA A 25 21.22 0.30 -10.53
C ALA A 25 22.73 0.26 -10.31
N ASP A 26 23.54 0.74 -11.27
CA ASP A 26 25.00 0.76 -11.22
C ASP A 26 25.56 2.07 -10.63
N VAL A 27 24.69 3.01 -10.26
CA VAL A 27 25.05 4.33 -9.73
C VAL A 27 24.76 4.41 -8.24
N GLU A 28 25.69 5.00 -7.50
CA GLU A 28 25.51 5.38 -6.10
C GLU A 28 25.23 6.88 -6.02
N VAL A 29 24.04 7.24 -5.58
CA VAL A 29 23.64 8.64 -5.38
C VAL A 29 24.01 9.10 -3.97
N GLN A 30 24.84 10.13 -3.90
CA GLN A 30 25.25 10.75 -2.64
C GLN A 30 24.21 11.80 -2.20
N ARG A 31 23.86 11.77 -0.91
CA ARG A 31 22.89 12.73 -0.33
C ARG A 31 23.49 13.36 0.93
N ASP A 32 23.10 14.62 1.19
CA ASP A 32 23.43 15.29 2.43
C ASP A 32 22.50 14.84 3.58
N ASP A 33 22.75 15.35 4.78
CA ASP A 33 21.95 15.08 5.99
C ASP A 33 20.49 15.52 5.86
N HIS A 34 20.16 16.34 4.87
CA HIS A 34 18.80 16.79 4.54
C HIS A 34 18.19 15.98 3.39
N GLY A 35 18.87 14.92 2.90
CA GLY A 35 18.40 14.06 1.81
C GLY A 35 18.56 14.68 0.41
N ARG A 36 19.21 15.83 0.26
CA ARG A 36 19.45 16.47 -1.04
C ARG A 36 20.59 15.76 -1.75
N VAL A 37 20.41 15.54 -3.04
CA VAL A 37 21.44 14.92 -3.88
C VAL A 37 22.63 15.88 -4.01
N THR A 38 23.80 15.42 -3.59
CA THR A 38 25.08 16.17 -3.66
C THR A 38 25.99 15.67 -4.77
N GLY A 39 25.76 14.48 -5.28
CA GLY A 39 26.52 13.88 -6.38
C GLY A 39 26.07 12.47 -6.69
N ALA A 40 26.67 11.92 -7.72
CA ALA A 40 26.50 10.52 -8.10
C ALA A 40 27.81 9.91 -8.60
N ARG A 41 28.04 8.63 -8.31
CA ARG A 41 29.25 7.89 -8.72
C ARG A 41 28.87 6.54 -9.29
N LEU A 42 29.59 6.09 -10.30
CA LEU A 42 29.46 4.74 -10.81
C LEU A 42 30.09 3.74 -9.83
N LYS A 43 29.37 2.69 -9.48
CA LYS A 43 29.82 1.68 -8.49
C LYS A 43 31.07 0.89 -8.95
N THR A 44 31.21 0.70 -10.26
CA THR A 44 32.27 -0.14 -10.84
C THR A 44 33.65 0.51 -10.80
N ASP A 45 33.73 1.84 -10.94
CA ASP A 45 35.01 2.57 -11.03
C ASP A 45 35.14 3.72 -10.03
N GLY A 46 34.09 4.00 -9.24
CA GLY A 46 34.05 5.08 -8.26
C GLY A 46 34.06 6.49 -8.84
N GLN A 47 34.09 6.64 -10.16
CA GLN A 47 34.19 7.92 -10.83
C GLN A 47 32.84 8.66 -10.83
N PRO A 48 32.84 10.00 -10.82
CA PRO A 48 31.62 10.79 -10.83
C PRO A 48 30.85 10.62 -12.15
N VAL A 49 29.51 10.63 -12.03
CA VAL A 49 28.58 10.69 -13.14
C VAL A 49 27.67 11.90 -12.97
N ARG A 50 27.20 12.48 -14.09
CA ARG A 50 26.23 13.58 -14.09
C ARG A 50 24.81 13.04 -14.02
N ILE A 51 23.95 13.74 -13.33
CA ILE A 51 22.51 13.46 -13.24
C ILE A 51 21.84 14.19 -14.40
N GLY A 52 21.15 13.44 -15.26
CA GLY A 52 20.49 13.98 -16.46
C GLY A 52 19.04 14.38 -16.28
N GLY A 53 18.46 14.06 -15.09
CA GLY A 53 17.05 14.28 -14.78
C GLY A 53 16.18 13.05 -14.96
N ILE A 54 14.88 13.21 -14.66
CA ILE A 54 13.88 12.15 -14.76
C ILE A 54 13.31 12.14 -16.18
N GLU A 55 13.47 11.02 -16.87
CA GLU A 55 13.03 10.87 -18.24
C GLU A 55 12.34 9.52 -18.47
N LYS A 56 11.62 9.40 -19.62
CA LYS A 56 11.03 8.13 -20.04
C LYS A 56 12.10 7.03 -20.08
N MET A 57 11.78 5.88 -19.49
CA MET A 57 12.64 4.70 -19.61
C MET A 57 12.88 4.32 -21.06
N SER A 58 14.14 4.19 -21.45
CA SER A 58 14.54 3.80 -22.80
C SER A 58 15.87 3.05 -22.82
N LYS A 59 16.03 2.16 -23.80
CA LYS A 59 17.30 1.43 -24.01
C LYS A 59 18.45 2.39 -24.35
N SER A 60 18.16 3.47 -25.09
CA SER A 60 19.17 4.45 -25.52
C SER A 60 19.75 5.26 -24.36
N LYS A 61 19.01 5.44 -23.26
CA LYS A 61 19.46 6.14 -22.05
C LYS A 61 19.83 5.19 -20.93
N ASN A 62 19.74 3.90 -21.14
CA ASN A 62 20.07 2.85 -20.17
C ASN A 62 19.43 3.09 -18.77
N ASN A 63 18.26 3.74 -18.72
CA ASN A 63 17.55 4.03 -17.48
C ASN A 63 16.38 3.08 -17.21
N GLY A 64 16.31 1.96 -17.91
CA GLY A 64 15.33 0.91 -17.68
C GLY A 64 15.65 0.08 -16.44
N VAL A 65 14.61 -0.33 -15.75
CA VAL A 65 14.70 -1.29 -14.64
C VAL A 65 14.34 -2.67 -15.18
N ASP A 66 15.18 -3.67 -14.90
CA ASP A 66 14.89 -5.05 -15.25
C ASP A 66 13.82 -5.63 -14.30
N PRO A 67 12.62 -5.97 -14.82
CA PRO A 67 11.57 -6.53 -13.98
C PRO A 67 11.97 -7.83 -13.28
N GLN A 68 12.79 -8.66 -13.94
CA GLN A 68 13.18 -9.95 -13.40
C GLN A 68 14.08 -9.81 -12.18
N SER A 69 15.01 -8.86 -12.20
CA SER A 69 15.86 -8.55 -11.04
C SER A 69 15.05 -8.03 -9.86
N MET A 70 14.03 -7.20 -10.13
CA MET A 70 13.13 -6.70 -9.09
C MET A 70 12.26 -7.80 -8.49
N VAL A 71 11.71 -8.68 -9.33
CA VAL A 71 10.95 -9.85 -8.86
C VAL A 71 11.83 -10.80 -8.04
N ALA A 72 13.06 -11.04 -8.47
CA ALA A 72 14.01 -11.87 -7.71
C ALA A 72 14.36 -11.26 -6.34
N LYS A 73 14.48 -9.93 -6.25
CA LYS A 73 14.86 -9.22 -5.02
C LYS A 73 13.68 -9.02 -4.06
N TYR A 74 12.50 -8.64 -4.57
CA TYR A 74 11.37 -8.18 -3.76
C TYR A 74 10.13 -9.06 -3.85
N GLY A 75 10.06 -9.98 -4.81
CA GLY A 75 8.88 -10.79 -5.12
C GLY A 75 7.91 -10.08 -6.07
N ALA A 76 7.16 -10.89 -6.83
CA ALA A 76 6.23 -10.39 -7.86
C ALA A 76 5.13 -9.50 -7.25
N ASP A 77 4.56 -9.88 -6.12
CA ASP A 77 3.48 -9.12 -5.46
C ASP A 77 3.94 -7.73 -5.03
N THR A 78 5.19 -7.59 -4.55
CA THR A 78 5.74 -6.29 -4.17
C THR A 78 5.87 -5.36 -5.37
N VAL A 79 6.36 -5.88 -6.50
CA VAL A 79 6.52 -5.11 -7.74
C VAL A 79 5.16 -4.70 -8.31
N ARG A 80 4.18 -5.61 -8.30
CA ARG A 80 2.79 -5.33 -8.70
C ARG A 80 2.17 -4.25 -7.83
N LEU A 81 2.29 -4.39 -6.51
CA LEU A 81 1.75 -3.43 -5.53
C LEU A 81 2.33 -2.03 -5.75
N PHE A 82 3.66 -1.93 -5.94
CA PHE A 82 4.31 -0.66 -6.25
C PHE A 82 3.77 -0.05 -7.54
N SER A 83 3.67 -0.83 -8.61
CA SER A 83 3.21 -0.35 -9.92
C SER A 83 1.79 0.20 -9.89
N MET A 84 0.91 -0.37 -9.05
CA MET A 84 -0.47 0.07 -8.90
C MET A 84 -0.63 1.21 -7.89
N PHE A 85 0.30 1.34 -6.94
CA PHE A 85 0.26 2.37 -5.90
C PHE A 85 0.93 3.68 -6.31
N ALA A 86 2.04 3.63 -7.07
CA ALA A 86 2.94 4.77 -7.28
C ALA A 86 2.29 5.92 -8.06
N ALA A 87 1.36 5.62 -8.97
CA ALA A 87 0.63 6.64 -9.73
C ALA A 87 -0.73 6.12 -10.24
N PRO A 88 -1.71 7.02 -10.43
CA PRO A 88 -2.92 6.68 -11.19
C PRO A 88 -2.56 6.24 -12.62
N PRO A 89 -3.39 5.39 -13.28
CA PRO A 89 -3.09 4.85 -14.61
C PRO A 89 -2.84 5.89 -15.70
N GLU A 90 -3.40 7.10 -15.55
CA GLU A 90 -3.27 8.19 -16.51
C GLU A 90 -2.00 9.02 -16.32
N GLN A 91 -1.31 8.87 -15.21
CA GLN A 91 -0.11 9.62 -14.87
C GLN A 91 1.16 8.80 -15.11
N SER A 92 2.28 9.51 -15.27
CA SER A 92 3.58 8.88 -15.35
C SER A 92 3.97 8.30 -13.99
N LEU A 93 4.45 7.06 -14.00
CA LEU A 93 4.98 6.38 -12.83
C LEU A 93 6.49 6.66 -12.74
N GLU A 94 6.91 7.36 -11.70
CA GLU A 94 8.32 7.51 -11.38
C GLU A 94 8.82 6.29 -10.61
N TRP A 95 9.74 5.55 -11.24
CA TRP A 95 10.35 4.41 -10.59
C TRP A 95 11.36 4.84 -9.53
N ASN A 96 11.15 4.38 -8.30
CA ASN A 96 12.13 4.53 -7.23
C ASN A 96 12.17 3.30 -6.33
N GLU A 97 13.37 2.87 -5.99
CA GLU A 97 13.58 1.64 -5.22
C GLU A 97 13.08 1.75 -3.78
N ALA A 98 13.17 2.94 -3.18
CA ALA A 98 12.66 3.18 -1.82
C ALA A 98 11.15 2.97 -1.72
N GLY A 99 10.40 3.31 -2.78
CA GLY A 99 8.97 3.03 -2.88
C GLY A 99 8.68 1.53 -2.93
N VAL A 100 9.46 0.77 -3.73
CA VAL A 100 9.34 -0.70 -3.79
C VAL A 100 9.62 -1.32 -2.41
N GLU A 101 10.67 -0.86 -1.71
CA GLU A 101 10.96 -1.30 -0.34
C GLU A 101 9.83 -0.94 0.64
N GLY A 102 9.19 0.20 0.46
CA GLY A 102 8.00 0.59 1.22
C GLY A 102 6.86 -0.42 1.08
N MET A 103 6.62 -0.89 -0.14
CA MET A 103 5.62 -1.92 -0.42
C MET A 103 6.00 -3.28 0.18
N ALA A 104 7.27 -3.65 0.10
CA ALA A 104 7.77 -4.88 0.76
C ALA A 104 7.55 -4.84 2.28
N ARG A 105 7.81 -3.69 2.93
CA ARG A 105 7.54 -3.51 4.37
C ARG A 105 6.05 -3.61 4.70
N PHE A 106 5.18 -3.06 3.85
CA PHE A 106 3.73 -3.19 4.02
C PHE A 106 3.28 -4.64 3.95
N LEU A 107 3.70 -5.42 2.94
CA LEU A 107 3.34 -6.83 2.80
C LEU A 107 3.88 -7.68 3.95
N LYS A 108 5.12 -7.44 4.41
CA LYS A 108 5.68 -8.12 5.60
C LYS A 108 4.89 -7.82 6.87
N ARG A 109 4.42 -6.58 7.04
CA ARG A 109 3.58 -6.22 8.17
C ARG A 109 2.21 -6.88 8.07
N PHE A 110 1.59 -6.89 6.89
CA PHE A 110 0.31 -7.56 6.67
C PHE A 110 0.41 -9.06 6.95
N TRP A 111 1.45 -9.72 6.45
CA TRP A 111 1.74 -11.12 6.75
C TRP A 111 1.80 -11.36 8.27
N ARG A 112 2.57 -10.56 8.98
CA ARG A 112 2.74 -10.69 10.42
C ARG A 112 1.44 -10.51 11.20
N GLU A 113 0.61 -9.53 10.83
CA GLU A 113 -0.68 -9.31 11.48
C GLU A 113 -1.62 -10.50 11.30
N VAL A 114 -1.71 -11.05 10.09
CA VAL A 114 -2.55 -12.23 9.81
C VAL A 114 -2.02 -13.46 10.52
N THR A 115 -0.73 -13.76 10.45
CA THR A 115 -0.15 -14.95 11.09
C THR A 115 -0.21 -14.88 12.61
N ALA A 116 -0.04 -13.70 13.20
CA ALA A 116 -0.18 -13.51 14.64
C ALA A 116 -1.63 -13.72 15.10
N HIS A 117 -2.61 -13.27 14.31
CA HIS A 117 -4.02 -13.50 14.61
C HIS A 117 -4.39 -14.98 14.48
N ALA A 118 -4.00 -15.63 13.41
CA ALA A 118 -4.29 -17.06 13.16
C ALA A 118 -3.62 -18.00 14.18
N GLY A 119 -2.47 -17.61 14.74
CA GLY A 119 -1.80 -18.37 15.81
C GLY A 119 -2.37 -18.13 17.22
N GLY A 120 -3.36 -17.26 17.34
CA GLY A 120 -4.05 -16.92 18.58
C GLY A 120 -5.20 -17.88 18.92
N PRO A 121 -5.96 -17.57 19.98
CA PRO A 121 -7.18 -18.31 20.33
C PRO A 121 -8.25 -18.19 19.23
N ASP A 122 -9.15 -19.19 19.19
CA ASP A 122 -10.34 -19.14 18.34
C ASP A 122 -11.16 -17.87 18.57
N HIS A 123 -11.91 -17.48 17.55
CA HIS A 123 -12.79 -16.32 17.60
C HIS A 123 -14.24 -16.75 17.31
N ALA A 124 -15.18 -16.00 17.87
CA ALA A 124 -16.60 -16.13 17.53
C ALA A 124 -16.90 -15.42 16.18
N VAL A 125 -18.10 -15.59 15.72
CA VAL A 125 -18.68 -14.72 14.68
C VAL A 125 -19.02 -13.37 15.32
N VAL A 126 -18.86 -12.28 14.57
CA VAL A 126 -19.22 -10.94 15.05
C VAL A 126 -20.71 -10.90 15.39
N ASP A 127 -21.03 -10.56 16.63
CA ASP A 127 -22.40 -10.20 17.05
C ASP A 127 -22.51 -8.68 17.20
N PRO A 128 -23.19 -7.98 16.27
CA PRO A 128 -23.30 -6.53 16.30
C PRO A 128 -23.97 -5.97 17.57
N ALA A 129 -24.78 -6.78 18.26
CA ALA A 129 -25.46 -6.37 19.49
C ALA A 129 -24.51 -6.34 20.71
N GLU A 130 -23.47 -7.16 20.68
CA GLU A 130 -22.50 -7.28 21.79
C GLU A 130 -21.29 -6.34 21.63
N LEU A 131 -21.17 -5.66 20.48
CA LEU A 131 -20.00 -4.81 20.23
C LEU A 131 -19.98 -3.57 21.12
N ASP A 132 -18.84 -3.32 21.75
CA ASP A 132 -18.57 -2.05 22.42
C ASP A 132 -18.27 -0.91 21.43
N ALA A 133 -18.06 0.30 21.95
CA ALA A 133 -17.83 1.48 21.12
C ALA A 133 -16.54 1.39 20.28
N GLY A 134 -15.47 0.79 20.82
CA GLY A 134 -14.20 0.61 20.11
C GLY A 134 -14.30 -0.42 18.99
N GLN A 135 -14.98 -1.53 19.26
CA GLN A 135 -15.26 -2.59 18.29
C GLN A 135 -16.17 -2.09 17.16
N LYS A 136 -17.23 -1.34 17.49
CA LYS A 136 -18.11 -0.67 16.52
C LYS A 136 -17.33 0.31 15.65
N ALA A 137 -16.43 1.09 16.23
CA ALA A 137 -15.60 2.03 15.48
C ALA A 137 -14.65 1.31 14.51
N MET A 138 -14.00 0.23 14.96
CA MET A 138 -13.11 -0.58 14.11
C MET A 138 -13.89 -1.25 12.97
N ARG A 139 -15.03 -1.85 13.26
CA ARG A 139 -15.89 -2.48 12.26
C ARG A 139 -16.45 -1.46 11.26
N ARG A 140 -16.81 -0.26 11.71
CA ARG A 140 -17.20 0.85 10.83
C ARG A 140 -16.08 1.21 9.88
N GLN A 141 -14.84 1.37 10.38
CA GLN A 141 -13.68 1.68 9.54
C GLN A 141 -13.45 0.59 8.49
N LEU A 142 -13.62 -0.69 8.85
CA LEU A 142 -13.59 -1.79 7.90
C LEU A 142 -14.59 -1.58 6.77
N HIS A 143 -15.88 -1.35 7.10
CA HIS A 143 -16.93 -1.25 6.09
C HIS A 143 -16.85 0.05 5.25
N GLU A 144 -16.38 1.16 5.82
CA GLU A 144 -16.00 2.37 5.08
C GLU A 144 -14.85 2.06 4.08
N THR A 145 -13.89 1.23 4.49
CA THR A 145 -12.78 0.80 3.62
C THR A 145 -13.28 -0.11 2.50
N ILE A 146 -14.14 -1.10 2.79
CA ILE A 146 -14.76 -1.96 1.76
C ILE A 146 -15.49 -1.11 0.72
N GLN A 147 -16.30 -0.14 1.17
CA GLN A 147 -17.04 0.76 0.29
C GLN A 147 -16.09 1.57 -0.60
N LYS A 148 -15.08 2.19 0.01
CA LYS A 148 -14.09 3.00 -0.71
C LYS A 148 -13.30 2.19 -1.74
N VAL A 149 -12.78 1.03 -1.35
CA VAL A 149 -11.98 0.17 -2.23
C VAL A 149 -12.83 -0.36 -3.39
N SER A 150 -14.08 -0.75 -3.11
CA SER A 150 -15.01 -1.21 -4.15
C SER A 150 -15.33 -0.12 -5.17
N ASP A 151 -15.52 1.13 -4.74
CA ASP A 151 -15.74 2.27 -5.62
C ASP A 151 -14.47 2.64 -6.40
N ASP A 152 -13.32 2.70 -5.71
CA ASP A 152 -12.04 3.05 -6.32
C ASP A 152 -11.61 2.03 -7.39
N ILE A 153 -11.78 0.72 -7.15
CA ILE A 153 -11.43 -0.32 -8.12
C ILE A 153 -12.49 -0.46 -9.22
N GLY A 154 -13.77 -0.58 -8.83
CA GLY A 154 -14.84 -0.98 -9.75
C GLY A 154 -15.32 0.16 -10.66
N ARG A 155 -15.27 1.40 -10.20
CA ARG A 155 -15.80 2.56 -10.91
C ARG A 155 -14.76 3.59 -11.31
N ARG A 156 -13.87 3.96 -10.36
CA ARG A 156 -12.93 5.06 -10.55
C ARG A 156 -11.60 4.61 -11.18
N HIS A 157 -11.27 3.32 -11.09
CA HIS A 157 -9.98 2.75 -11.47
C HIS A 157 -8.79 3.44 -10.78
N ALA A 158 -9.00 3.91 -9.56
CA ALA A 158 -8.03 4.63 -8.73
C ALA A 158 -7.33 3.65 -7.76
N PHE A 159 -6.47 2.79 -8.30
CA PHE A 159 -5.82 1.72 -7.53
C PHE A 159 -4.95 2.24 -6.39
N ASN A 160 -4.28 3.37 -6.58
CA ASN A 160 -3.44 4.00 -5.57
C ASN A 160 -4.23 4.40 -4.33
N THR A 161 -5.44 4.96 -4.48
CA THR A 161 -6.30 5.36 -3.35
C THR A 161 -6.94 4.15 -2.67
N ALA A 162 -7.28 3.10 -3.42
CA ALA A 162 -7.74 1.83 -2.87
C ALA A 162 -6.66 1.19 -1.97
N ILE A 163 -5.43 1.12 -2.46
CA ILE A 163 -4.29 0.57 -1.71
C ILE A 163 -4.00 1.43 -0.47
N ALA A 164 -4.04 2.77 -0.59
CA ALA A 164 -3.86 3.66 0.55
C ALA A 164 -4.90 3.42 1.65
N ALA A 165 -6.18 3.22 1.30
CA ALA A 165 -7.23 2.89 2.26
C ALA A 165 -6.96 1.58 3.00
N LEU A 166 -6.45 0.55 2.31
CA LEU A 166 -6.05 -0.71 2.92
C LEU A 166 -4.82 -0.57 3.84
N MET A 167 -3.88 0.31 3.49
CA MET A 167 -2.75 0.65 4.38
C MET A 167 -3.22 1.34 5.66
N GLU A 168 -4.19 2.24 5.56
CA GLU A 168 -4.81 2.92 6.71
C GLU A 168 -5.58 1.94 7.60
N LEU A 169 -6.33 1.01 7.01
CA LEU A 169 -7.02 -0.06 7.75
C LEU A 169 -6.03 -0.95 8.50
N LEU A 170 -4.92 -1.36 7.87
CA LEU A 170 -3.87 -2.13 8.53
C LEU A 170 -3.22 -1.36 9.69
N ASN A 171 -3.05 -0.03 9.54
CA ASN A 171 -2.54 0.82 10.63
C ASN A 171 -3.52 0.88 11.81
N ALA A 172 -4.82 0.92 11.53
CA ALA A 172 -5.85 0.91 12.57
C ALA A 172 -5.90 -0.43 13.31
N LEU A 173 -5.85 -1.55 12.56
CA LEU A 173 -5.76 -2.90 13.13
C LEU A 173 -4.54 -3.09 14.03
N GLY A 174 -3.39 -2.55 13.63
CA GLY A 174 -2.17 -2.60 14.46
C GLY A 174 -2.28 -1.82 15.79
N LYS A 175 -3.22 -0.87 15.89
CA LYS A 175 -3.53 -0.11 17.11
C LYS A 175 -4.70 -0.69 17.90
N PHE A 176 -5.49 -1.54 17.29
CA PHE A 176 -6.67 -2.16 17.88
C PHE A 176 -6.22 -3.32 18.78
N ALA A 177 -5.98 -3.04 20.07
CA ALA A 177 -5.41 -3.97 21.02
C ALA A 177 -6.45 -4.79 21.80
N ASP A 178 -7.67 -4.93 21.28
CA ASP A 178 -8.75 -5.67 21.93
C ASP A 178 -8.56 -7.18 21.73
N ALA A 179 -8.35 -7.88 22.84
CA ALA A 179 -8.19 -9.34 22.90
C ALA A 179 -9.46 -10.08 23.35
N SER A 180 -10.58 -9.37 23.54
CA SER A 180 -11.86 -10.00 23.85
C SER A 180 -12.35 -10.89 22.70
N GLU A 181 -13.33 -11.73 22.95
CA GLU A 181 -13.90 -12.62 21.93
C GLU A 181 -14.44 -11.82 20.75
N GLN A 182 -15.23 -10.78 20.99
CA GLN A 182 -15.79 -9.91 19.93
C GLN A 182 -14.69 -9.03 19.29
N GLY A 183 -13.69 -8.58 20.04
CA GLY A 183 -12.53 -7.88 19.48
C GLY A 183 -11.74 -8.73 18.49
N ARG A 184 -11.54 -10.02 18.79
CA ARG A 184 -10.92 -10.98 17.88
C ARG A 184 -11.80 -11.28 16.67
N ALA A 185 -13.13 -11.38 16.85
CA ALA A 185 -14.08 -11.57 15.74
C ALA A 185 -14.04 -10.42 14.76
N VAL A 186 -14.08 -9.17 15.23
CA VAL A 186 -13.95 -7.96 14.40
C VAL A 186 -12.60 -7.90 13.69
N ARG A 187 -11.51 -8.28 14.37
CA ARG A 187 -10.18 -8.37 13.75
C ARG A 187 -10.15 -9.41 12.63
N HIS A 188 -10.75 -10.56 12.83
CA HIS A 188 -10.82 -11.63 11.85
C HIS A 188 -11.60 -11.18 10.61
N GLU A 189 -12.82 -10.64 10.79
CA GLU A 189 -13.63 -10.06 9.71
C GLU A 189 -12.82 -9.05 8.87
N ALA A 190 -12.04 -8.19 9.55
CA ALA A 190 -11.22 -7.19 8.87
C ALA A 190 -10.05 -7.80 8.09
N LEU A 191 -9.36 -8.79 8.64
CA LEU A 191 -8.22 -9.44 7.98
C LEU A 191 -8.67 -10.28 6.78
N GLU A 192 -9.80 -11.01 6.87
CA GLU A 192 -10.39 -11.72 5.74
C GLU A 192 -10.77 -10.77 4.60
N ALA A 193 -11.48 -9.69 4.94
CA ALA A 193 -11.86 -8.68 3.95
C ALA A 193 -10.61 -8.07 3.28
N MET A 194 -9.55 -7.76 4.04
CA MET A 194 -8.30 -7.25 3.48
C MET A 194 -7.63 -8.22 2.52
N VAL A 195 -7.62 -9.53 2.84
CA VAL A 195 -7.07 -10.57 1.94
C VAL A 195 -7.81 -10.57 0.62
N LEU A 196 -9.15 -10.56 0.65
CA LEU A 196 -9.98 -10.55 -0.55
C LEU A 196 -9.82 -9.27 -1.36
N LEU A 197 -9.80 -8.10 -0.70
CA LEU A 197 -9.65 -6.80 -1.35
C LEU A 197 -8.27 -6.60 -1.97
N LEU A 198 -7.22 -7.19 -1.39
CA LEU A 198 -5.85 -7.14 -1.91
C LEU A 198 -5.58 -8.18 -2.99
N ASN A 199 -6.39 -9.24 -3.10
CA ASN A 199 -6.14 -10.35 -4.03
C ASN A 199 -5.91 -9.91 -5.49
N PRO A 200 -6.66 -8.98 -6.09
CA PRO A 200 -6.40 -8.53 -7.46
C PRO A 200 -5.02 -7.88 -7.66
N VAL A 201 -4.45 -7.33 -6.59
CA VAL A 201 -3.17 -6.62 -6.61
C VAL A 201 -2.00 -7.54 -6.26
N VAL A 202 -2.14 -8.33 -5.21
CA VAL A 202 -1.08 -9.19 -4.63
C VAL A 202 -1.57 -10.64 -4.44
N PRO A 203 -1.85 -11.36 -5.52
CA PRO A 203 -2.54 -12.65 -5.48
C PRO A 203 -1.79 -13.72 -4.69
N HIS A 204 -0.46 -13.81 -4.82
CA HIS A 204 0.29 -14.91 -4.18
C HIS A 204 0.25 -14.83 -2.65
N ILE A 205 0.48 -13.64 -2.09
CA ILE A 205 0.41 -13.45 -0.63
C ILE A 205 -1.03 -13.60 -0.13
N SER A 206 -2.02 -13.12 -0.90
CA SER A 206 -3.44 -13.24 -0.55
C SER A 206 -3.88 -14.70 -0.47
N HIS A 207 -3.53 -15.54 -1.44
CA HIS A 207 -3.80 -16.98 -1.40
C HIS A 207 -3.15 -17.65 -0.18
N ALA A 208 -1.89 -17.34 0.10
CA ALA A 208 -1.20 -17.91 1.25
C ALA A 208 -1.85 -17.49 2.58
N LEU A 209 -2.22 -16.20 2.71
CA LEU A 209 -2.86 -15.69 3.91
C LEU A 209 -4.29 -16.20 4.11
N TRP A 210 -5.03 -16.45 3.01
CA TRP A 210 -6.34 -17.06 3.07
C TRP A 210 -6.30 -18.45 3.73
N GLN A 211 -5.31 -19.25 3.36
CA GLN A 211 -5.07 -20.56 3.98
C GLN A 211 -4.65 -20.43 5.45
N VAL A 212 -3.82 -19.44 5.78
CA VAL A 212 -3.40 -19.16 7.16
C VAL A 212 -4.60 -18.79 8.05
N LEU A 213 -5.62 -18.12 7.49
CA LEU A 213 -6.86 -17.79 8.19
C LEU A 213 -7.80 -19.01 8.38
N GLY A 214 -7.39 -20.20 7.93
CA GLY A 214 -8.14 -21.43 8.15
C GLY A 214 -9.07 -21.85 7.00
N HIS A 215 -9.03 -21.13 5.89
CA HIS A 215 -9.82 -21.49 4.72
C HIS A 215 -9.17 -22.61 3.91
N PRO A 216 -9.97 -23.48 3.25
CA PRO A 216 -9.43 -24.52 2.40
C PRO A 216 -8.66 -23.93 1.21
N VAL A 217 -7.81 -24.75 0.61
CA VAL A 217 -7.14 -24.42 -0.66
C VAL A 217 -8.20 -24.32 -1.77
N THR A 218 -8.72 -23.12 -1.97
CA THR A 218 -9.71 -22.80 -3.01
C THR A 218 -9.15 -21.72 -3.90
N VAL A 219 -9.71 -21.57 -5.10
CA VAL A 219 -9.39 -20.46 -5.99
C VAL A 219 -9.94 -19.19 -5.34
N LEU A 220 -9.06 -18.31 -4.90
CA LEU A 220 -9.44 -17.10 -4.14
C LEU A 220 -10.24 -16.11 -5.01
N GLU A 221 -10.01 -16.14 -6.33
CA GLU A 221 -10.73 -15.35 -7.32
C GLU A 221 -12.22 -15.73 -7.42
N ASP A 222 -12.58 -16.95 -7.03
CA ASP A 222 -13.98 -17.41 -7.01
C ASP A 222 -14.71 -17.00 -5.72
N GLN A 223 -14.00 -16.45 -4.74
CA GLN A 223 -14.63 -15.97 -3.52
C GLN A 223 -15.40 -14.68 -3.78
N PRO A 224 -16.57 -14.50 -3.13
CA PRO A 224 -17.36 -13.29 -3.31
C PRO A 224 -16.59 -12.05 -2.82
N TRP A 225 -16.69 -10.97 -3.59
CA TRP A 225 -16.14 -9.68 -3.17
C TRP A 225 -16.77 -9.23 -1.85
N PRO A 226 -16.00 -8.70 -0.89
CA PRO A 226 -16.51 -8.24 0.39
C PRO A 226 -17.65 -7.21 0.22
N ARG A 227 -18.74 -7.43 0.94
CA ARG A 227 -19.91 -6.55 0.88
C ARG A 227 -19.96 -5.64 2.10
N VAL A 228 -20.42 -4.42 1.86
CA VAL A 228 -20.65 -3.45 2.92
C VAL A 228 -21.85 -3.89 3.75
N ASP A 229 -21.70 -3.93 5.07
CA ASP A 229 -22.82 -4.00 6.00
C ASP A 229 -23.28 -2.57 6.32
N PRO A 230 -24.48 -2.16 5.86
CA PRO A 230 -24.99 -0.80 6.13
C PRO A 230 -25.15 -0.50 7.62
N ALA A 231 -25.43 -1.53 8.44
CA ALA A 231 -25.58 -1.37 9.88
C ALA A 231 -24.26 -0.98 10.56
N ALA A 232 -23.11 -1.45 10.04
CA ALA A 232 -21.80 -1.07 10.54
C ALA A 232 -21.43 0.40 10.25
N LEU A 233 -22.06 1.03 9.26
CA LEU A 233 -21.82 2.42 8.89
C LEU A 233 -22.62 3.43 9.73
N VAL A 234 -23.59 2.97 10.51
CA VAL A 234 -24.38 3.85 11.37
C VAL A 234 -23.49 4.52 12.41
N ARG A 235 -23.61 5.83 12.54
CA ARG A 235 -22.90 6.64 13.54
C ARG A 235 -23.88 7.09 14.60
N ASP A 236 -23.62 6.71 15.83
CA ASP A 236 -24.38 7.18 16.99
C ASP A 236 -24.00 8.62 17.37
N THR A 237 -22.83 9.09 16.90
CA THR A 237 -22.32 10.43 17.16
C THR A 237 -21.76 11.09 15.90
N ALA A 238 -21.94 12.40 15.79
CA ALA A 238 -21.28 13.24 14.77
C ALA A 238 -20.19 14.08 15.43
N THR A 239 -19.00 14.06 14.86
CA THR A 239 -17.86 14.90 15.30
C THR A 239 -17.93 16.25 14.57
N LEU A 240 -18.15 17.31 15.32
CA LEU A 240 -18.11 18.68 14.80
C LEU A 240 -16.76 19.33 15.07
N ALA A 241 -16.14 19.86 14.01
CA ALA A 241 -14.91 20.64 14.13
C ALA A 241 -15.24 22.05 14.62
N VAL A 242 -14.70 22.45 15.78
CA VAL A 242 -14.81 23.80 16.32
C VAL A 242 -13.67 24.64 15.78
N GLN A 243 -14.01 25.66 15.00
CA GLN A 243 -13.04 26.58 14.41
C GLN A 243 -13.22 27.99 14.96
N VAL A 244 -12.09 28.67 15.25
CA VAL A 244 -12.05 30.09 15.58
C VAL A 244 -11.14 30.76 14.57
N ASN A 245 -11.68 31.73 13.82
CA ASN A 245 -10.96 32.43 12.74
C ASN A 245 -10.34 31.46 11.71
N GLY A 246 -11.07 30.39 11.29
CA GLY A 246 -10.62 29.42 10.31
C GLY A 246 -9.57 28.43 10.83
N LYS A 247 -9.17 28.49 12.11
CA LYS A 247 -8.24 27.54 12.72
C LYS A 247 -8.99 26.55 13.60
N LEU A 248 -8.73 25.25 13.39
CA LEU A 248 -9.27 24.18 14.25
C LEU A 248 -8.80 24.42 15.70
N ARG A 249 -9.76 24.44 16.65
CA ARG A 249 -9.49 24.63 18.10
C ARG A 249 -9.90 23.42 18.93
N GLY A 250 -10.72 22.56 18.38
CA GLY A 250 -11.16 21.35 19.05
C GLY A 250 -12.22 20.62 18.22
N THR A 251 -12.68 19.48 18.73
CA THR A 251 -13.78 18.70 18.19
C THR A 251 -14.81 18.45 19.29
N ILE A 252 -16.09 18.45 18.95
CA ILE A 252 -17.19 18.09 19.84
C ILE A 252 -17.92 16.91 19.24
N GLU A 253 -18.16 15.89 20.03
CA GLU A 253 -19.02 14.76 19.64
C GLU A 253 -20.46 15.04 20.11
N LEU A 254 -21.41 14.94 19.18
CA LEU A 254 -22.83 15.09 19.45
C LEU A 254 -23.56 13.83 19.02
N PRO A 255 -24.58 13.36 19.80
CA PRO A 255 -25.45 12.29 19.36
C PRO A 255 -26.12 12.65 18.03
N VAL A 256 -26.21 11.69 17.13
CA VAL A 256 -27.04 11.82 15.91
C VAL A 256 -28.42 11.33 16.26
N ASN A 257 -29.40 12.24 16.25
CA ASN A 257 -30.82 11.92 16.44
C ASN A 257 -31.44 11.42 15.14
#